data_eec7c6c551c246aa73468130dafed8d2
#
_entry.id   eec7c6c551c246aa73468130dafed8d2
#
_cell.length_a   1.000
_cell.length_b   1.000
_cell.length_c   1.000
_cell.angle_alpha   90.00
_cell.angle_beta   90.00
_cell.angle_gamma   90.00
#
_symmetry.space_group_name_H-M   'P 1'
#
loop_
_entity.id
_entity.type
_entity.pdbx_description
1 polymer ?
#
loop_
_entity_poly.entity_id
_entity_poly.type
_entity_poly.pdbx_seq_one_letter_code
_entity_poly.pdbx_strand_id
1 'polypeptide(L)'
;MMGLVLAGAAAFALTACSGNNASQSTEAAATTVPGTQTEAAAETESGSYTVTDVRGKETEFDVVPERVATVGKPFPSIYYAIEGATDNIVGCNPSSITAYNESVLKDMYPQLENAETDWCTKDSTVNVEELLKLRPDVVFIYSTNDKEIEKMENAGLKVVALRSAELDSVKENLQIMAAVCQKEERGEQLVQYIDEGIEEVTSRLADVSEEDKPTVVELYSDMNVSVKQYDHWMIPSGAKNPAEDLTGKMAEVDMEQMLLWNPDIIYIGNHS
;
A
#
# COMPACT_ATOMS: atom_id res chain seq x y z
N MET A 1 -48.39 -31.64 19.19
CA MET A 1 -48.82 -31.88 17.80
C MET A 1 -47.64 -31.43 16.95
N MET A 2 -46.75 -32.30 16.63
CA MET A 2 -46.76 -33.32 15.58
C MET A 2 -46.88 -32.78 14.17
N GLY A 3 -45.80 -32.84 13.45
CA GLY A 3 -45.54 -33.35 12.14
C GLY A 3 -45.16 -32.21 11.17
N LEU A 4 -44.29 -32.30 10.19
CA LEU A 4 -43.73 -33.45 9.49
C LEU A 4 -42.51 -32.97 8.69
N VAL A 5 -41.48 -33.79 8.66
CA VAL A 5 -40.28 -33.74 7.83
C VAL A 5 -40.61 -34.06 6.37
N LEU A 6 -39.95 -33.42 5.40
CA LEU A 6 -39.77 -34.03 4.08
C LEU A 6 -38.34 -33.68 3.56
N ALA A 7 -37.52 -34.74 3.53
CA ALA A 7 -36.24 -34.80 2.85
C ALA A 7 -36.46 -35.14 1.36
N GLY A 8 -35.71 -34.52 0.48
CA GLY A 8 -35.61 -34.86 -0.92
C GLY A 8 -34.16 -35.00 -1.34
N ALA A 9 -33.68 -36.24 -1.37
CA ALA A 9 -32.42 -36.61 -1.97
C ALA A 9 -32.60 -36.92 -3.45
N ALA A 10 -31.80 -36.33 -4.33
CA ALA A 10 -31.65 -36.75 -5.71
C ALA A 10 -30.21 -37.17 -5.96
N ALA A 11 -30.03 -38.46 -6.10
CA ALA A 11 -28.81 -39.08 -6.59
C ALA A 11 -28.79 -39.05 -8.12
N PHE A 12 -27.66 -38.69 -8.72
CA PHE A 12 -27.39 -39.00 -10.13
C PHE A 12 -26.18 -39.93 -10.25
N ALA A 13 -26.42 -41.03 -10.92
CA ALA A 13 -25.55 -42.16 -11.12
C ALA A 13 -24.49 -41.88 -12.20
N LEU A 14 -23.31 -42.42 -11.94
CA LEU A 14 -22.21 -42.64 -12.87
C LEU A 14 -22.54 -43.76 -13.85
N THR A 15 -22.31 -43.53 -15.15
CA THR A 15 -22.18 -44.62 -16.13
C THR A 15 -20.85 -44.48 -16.83
N ALA A 16 -19.97 -45.43 -16.55
CA ALA A 16 -18.76 -45.68 -17.31
C ALA A 16 -19.10 -46.61 -18.50
N CYS A 17 -18.58 -46.31 -19.68
CA CYS A 17 -18.45 -47.30 -20.75
C CYS A 17 -17.07 -47.18 -21.37
N SER A 18 -16.34 -48.26 -21.23
CA SER A 18 -15.09 -48.61 -21.89
C SER A 18 -15.36 -49.16 -23.29
N GLY A 19 -14.50 -48.87 -24.26
CA GLY A 19 -14.56 -49.49 -25.58
C GLY A 19 -13.35 -49.11 -26.45
N ASN A 20 -12.65 -50.11 -26.81
CA ASN A 20 -11.29 -50.17 -27.40
C ASN A 20 -11.29 -50.01 -28.94
N ASN A 21 -10.15 -49.48 -29.46
CA ASN A 21 -9.41 -49.84 -30.68
C ASN A 21 -10.01 -49.59 -32.08
N ALA A 22 -9.30 -48.83 -32.89
CA ALA A 22 -8.51 -49.28 -34.05
C ALA A 22 -8.01 -48.10 -34.92
N SER A 23 -6.79 -48.22 -35.28
CA SER A 23 -6.01 -47.37 -36.22
C SER A 23 -6.67 -47.22 -37.61
N GLN A 24 -6.63 -46.01 -38.15
CA GLN A 24 -6.36 -45.81 -39.58
C GLN A 24 -5.82 -44.42 -39.87
N SER A 25 -4.69 -44.38 -40.53
CA SER A 25 -4.02 -43.24 -41.11
C SER A 25 -4.78 -42.67 -42.31
N THR A 26 -4.94 -41.35 -42.40
CA THR A 26 -4.96 -40.63 -43.69
C THR A 26 -4.66 -39.14 -43.45
N GLU A 27 -3.55 -38.76 -44.04
CA GLU A 27 -3.25 -37.63 -44.90
C GLU A 27 -3.69 -36.19 -44.51
N ALA A 28 -2.70 -35.32 -44.55
CA ALA A 28 -2.61 -33.91 -44.30
C ALA A 28 -3.68 -33.04 -45.01
N ALA A 29 -4.20 -32.09 -44.24
CA ALA A 29 -4.64 -30.82 -44.78
C ALA A 29 -4.00 -29.71 -43.92
N ALA A 30 -3.05 -28.99 -44.52
CA ALA A 30 -2.43 -27.81 -43.94
C ALA A 30 -3.46 -26.68 -43.85
N THR A 31 -3.89 -26.36 -42.64
CA THR A 31 -4.61 -25.13 -42.38
C THR A 31 -3.63 -24.10 -41.82
N THR A 32 -3.35 -23.12 -42.66
CA THR A 32 -2.57 -21.91 -42.36
C THR A 32 -3.18 -21.21 -41.15
N VAL A 33 -2.44 -21.13 -40.05
CA VAL A 33 -2.73 -20.26 -38.89
C VAL A 33 -2.41 -18.84 -39.31
N PRO A 34 -3.29 -17.85 -39.14
CA PRO A 34 -2.96 -16.45 -39.37
C PRO A 34 -1.89 -16.01 -38.38
N GLY A 35 -0.88 -15.31 -38.88
CA GLY A 35 0.27 -14.84 -38.13
C GLY A 35 -0.17 -14.02 -36.90
N THR A 36 0.51 -14.29 -35.80
CA THR A 36 0.61 -13.44 -34.64
C THR A 36 1.09 -12.07 -35.11
N GLN A 37 0.19 -11.10 -35.10
CA GLN A 37 0.60 -9.71 -35.15
C GLN A 37 1.36 -9.46 -33.84
N THR A 38 2.66 -9.28 -33.96
CA THR A 38 3.48 -8.64 -32.96
C THR A 38 2.91 -7.24 -32.81
N GLU A 39 2.21 -6.99 -31.72
CA GLU A 39 1.92 -5.63 -31.29
C GLU A 39 3.25 -4.93 -31.17
N ALA A 40 3.49 -3.98 -32.07
CA ALA A 40 4.59 -3.06 -31.95
C ALA A 40 4.43 -2.33 -30.62
N ALA A 41 5.42 -2.48 -29.75
CA ALA A 41 5.56 -1.61 -28.57
C ALA A 41 5.44 -0.18 -29.09
N ALA A 42 4.46 0.54 -28.58
CA ALA A 42 4.34 1.97 -28.81
C ALA A 42 5.64 2.58 -28.30
N GLU A 43 6.44 3.13 -29.20
CA GLU A 43 7.54 4.02 -28.86
C GLU A 43 6.88 5.21 -28.13
N THR A 44 6.99 5.24 -26.82
CA THR A 44 6.63 6.40 -26.00
C THR A 44 7.59 7.50 -26.45
N GLU A 45 7.06 8.56 -27.06
CA GLU A 45 7.81 9.78 -27.30
C GLU A 45 8.36 10.23 -25.95
N SER A 46 9.68 10.14 -25.76
CA SER A 46 10.38 10.54 -24.54
C SER A 46 10.42 12.07 -24.47
N GLY A 47 9.30 12.65 -24.07
CA GLY A 47 9.28 14.04 -23.61
C GLY A 47 9.58 14.06 -22.12
N SER A 48 10.42 15.00 -21.66
CA SER A 48 10.57 15.23 -20.21
C SER A 48 9.21 15.55 -19.59
N TYR A 49 9.01 15.11 -18.35
CA TYR A 49 7.81 15.40 -17.57
C TYR A 49 8.18 15.89 -16.17
N THR A 50 7.27 16.58 -15.53
CA THR A 50 7.51 17.22 -14.23
C THR A 50 6.51 16.70 -13.23
N VAL A 51 6.97 16.32 -12.03
CA VAL A 51 6.13 15.91 -10.92
C VAL A 51 6.30 16.91 -9.77
N THR A 52 5.19 17.37 -9.23
CA THR A 52 5.16 18.23 -8.04
C THR A 52 4.93 17.37 -6.80
N ASP A 53 5.82 17.50 -5.83
CA ASP A 53 5.71 16.76 -4.56
C ASP A 53 4.87 17.53 -3.50
N VAL A 54 4.67 16.91 -2.33
CA VAL A 54 3.84 17.49 -1.26
C VAL A 54 4.39 18.80 -0.65
N ARG A 55 5.62 19.20 -0.99
CA ARG A 55 6.23 20.49 -0.62
C ARG A 55 5.91 21.57 -1.65
N GLY A 56 5.30 21.22 -2.79
CA GLY A 56 5.14 22.08 -3.94
C GLY A 56 6.42 22.21 -4.80
N LYS A 57 7.40 21.31 -4.57
CA LYS A 57 8.62 21.29 -5.37
C LYS A 57 8.42 20.48 -6.63
N GLU A 58 8.80 21.05 -7.76
CA GLU A 58 8.81 20.42 -9.06
C GLU A 58 10.13 19.66 -9.28
N THR A 59 10.01 18.42 -9.75
CA THR A 59 11.13 17.58 -10.16
C THR A 59 10.92 17.11 -11.59
N GLU A 60 11.85 17.44 -12.48
CA GLU A 60 11.82 17.05 -13.89
C GLU A 60 12.48 15.70 -14.10
N PHE A 61 11.84 14.86 -14.91
CA PHE A 61 12.31 13.54 -15.33
C PHE A 61 12.39 13.48 -16.85
N ASP A 62 13.54 13.07 -17.38
CA ASP A 62 13.73 12.87 -18.82
C ASP A 62 13.20 11.52 -19.28
N VAL A 63 13.18 10.56 -18.36
CA VAL A 63 12.70 9.17 -18.55
C VAL A 63 12.06 8.68 -17.24
N VAL A 64 11.24 7.65 -17.33
CA VAL A 64 10.69 6.98 -16.15
C VAL A 64 11.84 6.37 -15.33
N PRO A 65 11.89 6.61 -14.01
CA PRO A 65 12.95 6.08 -13.14
C PRO A 65 12.98 4.54 -13.16
N GLU A 66 14.16 3.99 -13.44
CA GLU A 66 14.43 2.55 -13.38
C GLU A 66 15.17 2.14 -12.11
N ARG A 67 15.66 3.11 -11.35
CA ARG A 67 16.42 2.91 -10.11
C ARG A 67 15.83 3.77 -9.00
N VAL A 68 15.07 3.13 -8.14
CA VAL A 68 14.30 3.79 -7.09
C VAL A 68 14.90 3.50 -5.71
N ALA A 69 15.06 4.52 -4.88
CA ALA A 69 15.37 4.36 -3.47
C ALA A 69 14.21 4.86 -2.59
N THR A 70 13.94 4.15 -1.50
CA THR A 70 12.82 4.48 -0.61
C THR A 70 13.26 4.59 0.84
N VAL A 71 13.03 5.75 1.46
CA VAL A 71 13.38 6.00 2.88
C VAL A 71 12.23 5.61 3.82
N GLY A 72 10.99 5.78 3.40
CA GLY A 72 9.82 5.43 4.22
C GLY A 72 9.52 3.93 4.23
N LYS A 73 9.27 3.37 5.42
CA LYS A 73 8.98 1.94 5.62
C LYS A 73 7.90 1.37 4.66
N PRO A 74 6.73 2.02 4.41
CA PRO A 74 5.68 1.47 3.55
C PRO A 74 5.89 1.73 2.06
N PHE A 75 6.86 2.54 1.66
CA PHE A 75 7.00 2.97 0.27
C PHE A 75 7.24 1.86 -0.74
N PRO A 76 8.01 0.78 -0.43
CA PRO A 76 8.10 -0.36 -1.34
C PRO A 76 6.74 -1.01 -1.64
N SER A 77 5.84 -1.08 -0.65
CA SER A 77 4.49 -1.63 -0.85
C SER A 77 3.61 -0.72 -1.71
N ILE A 78 3.71 0.60 -1.52
CA ILE A 78 3.01 1.59 -2.35
C ILE A 78 3.53 1.53 -3.80
N TYR A 79 4.85 1.47 -3.96
CA TYR A 79 5.49 1.33 -5.27
C TYR A 79 5.04 0.05 -5.98
N TYR A 80 5.03 -1.09 -5.27
CA TYR A 80 4.52 -2.35 -5.80
C TYR A 80 3.05 -2.27 -6.24
N ALA A 81 2.20 -1.58 -5.47
CA ALA A 81 0.79 -1.44 -5.83
C ALA A 81 0.60 -0.68 -7.16
N ILE A 82 1.53 0.22 -7.50
CA ILE A 82 1.55 1.00 -8.74
C ILE A 82 2.21 0.21 -9.87
N GLU A 83 3.43 -0.29 -9.64
CA GLU A 83 4.27 -0.93 -10.66
C GLU A 83 3.92 -2.40 -10.91
N GLY A 84 3.42 -3.12 -9.91
CA GLY A 84 3.22 -4.57 -9.95
C GLY A 84 4.52 -5.37 -9.69
N ALA A 85 5.65 -4.69 -9.48
CA ALA A 85 6.96 -5.30 -9.24
C ALA A 85 7.82 -4.38 -8.35
N THR A 86 8.92 -4.92 -7.80
CA THR A 86 9.90 -4.16 -6.99
C THR A 86 11.32 -4.27 -7.51
N ASP A 87 11.50 -4.77 -8.73
CA ASP A 87 12.81 -4.97 -9.36
C ASP A 87 13.59 -3.66 -9.51
N ASN A 88 12.89 -2.55 -9.67
CA ASN A 88 13.48 -1.22 -9.79
C ASN A 88 13.90 -0.61 -8.44
N ILE A 89 13.54 -1.22 -7.30
CA ILE A 89 13.94 -0.73 -5.99
C ILE A 89 15.37 -1.18 -5.70
N VAL A 90 16.30 -0.27 -5.88
CA VAL A 90 17.74 -0.53 -5.64
C VAL A 90 18.14 -0.36 -4.17
N GLY A 91 17.34 0.35 -3.40
CA GLY A 91 17.58 0.55 -1.97
C GLY A 91 16.31 0.88 -1.21
N CYS A 92 16.19 0.38 0.02
CA CYS A 92 15.06 0.69 0.88
C CYS A 92 15.48 0.81 2.35
N ASN A 93 14.57 1.35 3.17
CA ASN A 93 14.77 1.43 4.61
C ASN A 93 14.88 0.02 5.23
N PRO A 94 15.82 -0.22 6.16
CA PRO A 94 15.95 -1.52 6.84
C PRO A 94 14.65 -2.02 7.48
N SER A 95 13.77 -1.10 7.95
CA SER A 95 12.46 -1.47 8.49
C SER A 95 11.51 -2.03 7.43
N SER A 96 11.69 -1.67 6.14
CA SER A 96 10.93 -2.27 5.04
C SER A 96 11.29 -3.74 4.85
N ILE A 97 12.58 -4.08 4.93
CA ILE A 97 13.05 -5.47 4.86
C ILE A 97 12.62 -6.27 6.09
N THR A 98 12.59 -5.65 7.28
CA THR A 98 12.03 -6.31 8.46
C THR A 98 10.55 -6.67 8.23
N ALA A 99 9.73 -5.71 7.79
CA ALA A 99 8.33 -5.94 7.49
C ALA A 99 8.13 -6.97 6.36
N TYR A 100 8.95 -6.93 5.32
CA TYR A 100 8.97 -7.90 4.24
C TYR A 100 9.19 -9.33 4.75
N ASN A 101 10.21 -9.54 5.57
CA ASN A 101 10.55 -10.87 6.10
C ASN A 101 9.52 -11.44 7.07
N GLU A 102 8.82 -10.58 7.81
CA GLU A 102 7.87 -10.96 8.87
C GLU A 102 6.42 -11.06 8.39
N SER A 103 6.16 -10.86 7.09
CA SER A 103 4.80 -10.83 6.55
C SER A 103 4.67 -11.60 5.23
N VAL A 104 3.48 -11.53 4.61
CA VAL A 104 3.20 -12.09 3.29
C VAL A 104 3.89 -11.33 2.14
N LEU A 105 4.54 -10.21 2.42
CA LEU A 105 5.14 -9.35 1.39
C LEU A 105 6.23 -10.06 0.61
N LYS A 106 6.99 -10.97 1.24
CA LYS A 106 8.01 -11.79 0.56
C LYS A 106 7.43 -12.73 -0.51
N ASP A 107 6.16 -13.12 -0.34
CA ASP A 107 5.47 -13.96 -1.33
C ASP A 107 4.86 -13.11 -2.46
N MET A 108 4.54 -11.84 -2.17
CA MET A 108 3.95 -10.90 -3.13
C MET A 108 4.99 -10.28 -4.06
N TYR A 109 6.15 -9.87 -3.52
CA TYR A 109 7.22 -9.22 -4.28
C TYR A 109 8.61 -9.65 -3.81
N PRO A 110 8.99 -10.91 -4.12
CA PRO A 110 10.23 -11.51 -3.63
C PRO A 110 11.50 -10.76 -4.03
N GLN A 111 11.45 -9.94 -5.07
CA GLN A 111 12.61 -9.20 -5.58
C GLN A 111 13.12 -8.11 -4.61
N LEU A 112 12.29 -7.67 -3.67
CA LEU A 112 12.68 -6.64 -2.68
C LEU A 112 13.84 -7.12 -1.79
N GLU A 113 14.06 -8.42 -1.65
CA GLU A 113 15.21 -8.96 -0.89
C GLU A 113 16.58 -8.47 -1.42
N ASN A 114 16.63 -8.06 -2.70
CA ASN A 114 17.84 -7.58 -3.35
C ASN A 114 18.09 -6.08 -3.14
N ALA A 115 17.17 -5.36 -2.48
CA ALA A 115 17.34 -3.94 -2.22
C ALA A 115 18.37 -3.70 -1.11
N GLU A 116 19.33 -2.81 -1.38
CA GLU A 116 20.36 -2.44 -0.40
C GLU A 116 19.77 -1.63 0.76
N THR A 117 20.29 -1.85 1.96
CA THR A 117 19.78 -1.17 3.18
C THR A 117 20.82 -0.39 3.95
N ASP A 118 22.11 -0.58 3.67
CA ASP A 118 23.20 0.00 4.47
C ASP A 118 23.38 1.51 4.26
N TRP A 119 22.64 2.10 3.34
CA TRP A 119 22.66 3.52 3.00
C TRP A 119 21.75 4.38 3.88
N CYS A 120 20.83 3.78 4.63
CA CYS A 120 20.01 4.52 5.58
C CYS A 120 19.76 3.71 6.87
N THR A 121 19.41 4.39 7.95
CA THR A 121 19.06 3.77 9.21
C THR A 121 17.55 3.60 9.35
N LYS A 122 17.10 2.82 10.35
CA LYS A 122 15.66 2.59 10.60
C LYS A 122 14.91 3.88 10.91
N ASP A 123 15.56 4.87 11.50
CA ASP A 123 15.03 6.20 11.80
C ASP A 123 15.17 7.20 10.64
N SER A 124 15.45 6.68 9.44
CA SER A 124 15.52 7.46 8.20
C SER A 124 16.71 8.42 8.08
N THR A 125 17.78 8.24 8.85
CA THR A 125 19.04 8.96 8.65
C THR A 125 19.76 8.40 7.43
N VAL A 126 20.10 9.25 6.46
CA VAL A 126 20.67 8.86 5.16
C VAL A 126 22.18 9.04 5.13
N ASN A 127 22.90 8.00 4.71
CA ASN A 127 24.28 8.07 4.25
C ASN A 127 24.31 8.34 2.75
N VAL A 128 24.47 9.60 2.38
CA VAL A 128 24.42 10.05 0.98
C VAL A 128 25.52 9.42 0.12
N GLU A 129 26.72 9.17 0.69
CA GLU A 129 27.82 8.55 -0.05
C GLU A 129 27.51 7.11 -0.47
N GLU A 130 26.89 6.32 0.43
CA GLU A 130 26.44 4.97 0.11
C GLU A 130 25.26 4.99 -0.86
N LEU A 131 24.29 5.92 -0.67
CA LEU A 131 23.17 6.08 -1.58
C LEU A 131 23.59 6.42 -3.01
N LEU A 132 24.59 7.30 -3.18
CA LEU A 132 25.14 7.65 -4.50
C LEU A 132 25.75 6.45 -5.23
N LYS A 133 26.31 5.46 -4.51
CA LYS A 133 26.81 4.22 -5.13
C LYS A 133 25.69 3.40 -5.77
N LEU A 134 24.48 3.49 -5.24
CA LEU A 134 23.30 2.84 -5.81
C LEU A 134 22.81 3.54 -7.08
N ARG A 135 23.25 4.77 -7.36
CA ARG A 135 22.85 5.59 -8.50
C ARG A 135 21.33 5.61 -8.69
N PRO A 136 20.55 6.02 -7.70
CA PRO A 136 19.11 6.09 -7.87
C PRO A 136 18.73 7.24 -8.82
N ASP A 137 17.72 7.00 -9.65
CA ASP A 137 17.12 8.03 -10.50
C ASP A 137 16.16 8.91 -9.70
N VAL A 138 15.58 8.36 -8.62
CA VAL A 138 14.69 9.06 -7.69
C VAL A 138 14.78 8.47 -6.30
N VAL A 139 14.61 9.33 -5.29
CA VAL A 139 14.51 8.94 -3.87
C VAL A 139 13.17 9.40 -3.31
N PHE A 140 12.37 8.49 -2.79
CA PHE A 140 11.15 8.81 -2.05
C PHE A 140 11.41 8.90 -0.56
N ILE A 141 10.99 9.99 0.07
CA ILE A 141 11.20 10.26 1.50
C ILE A 141 10.00 10.98 2.10
N TYR A 142 9.78 10.88 3.41
CA TYR A 142 8.79 11.72 4.08
C TYR A 142 9.21 13.19 4.14
N SER A 143 8.25 14.08 3.85
CA SER A 143 8.45 15.53 3.85
C SER A 143 8.87 16.13 5.20
N THR A 144 8.72 15.36 6.27
CA THR A 144 9.16 15.74 7.63
C THR A 144 10.66 15.59 7.86
N ASN A 145 11.37 15.00 6.90
CA ASN A 145 12.81 14.71 7.00
C ASN A 145 13.67 15.81 6.33
N ASP A 146 13.37 17.08 6.59
CA ASP A 146 13.96 18.23 5.89
C ASP A 146 15.47 18.18 5.75
N LYS A 147 16.19 17.79 6.83
CA LYS A 147 17.66 17.72 6.82
C LYS A 147 18.19 16.65 5.85
N GLU A 148 17.54 15.51 5.79
CA GLU A 148 17.96 14.42 4.91
C GLU A 148 17.63 14.75 3.45
N ILE A 149 16.48 15.40 3.22
CA ILE A 149 16.11 15.93 1.92
C ILE A 149 17.15 16.91 1.41
N GLU A 150 17.50 17.93 2.22
CA GLU A 150 18.51 18.93 1.86
C GLU A 150 19.87 18.30 1.52
N LYS A 151 20.33 17.33 2.31
CA LYS A 151 21.59 16.62 2.04
C LYS A 151 21.59 15.91 0.69
N MET A 152 20.51 15.22 0.37
CA MET A 152 20.37 14.46 -0.88
C MET A 152 20.28 15.39 -2.08
N GLU A 153 19.47 16.44 -1.98
CA GLU A 153 19.33 17.45 -3.04
C GLU A 153 20.65 18.20 -3.30
N ASN A 154 21.39 18.56 -2.25
CA ASN A 154 22.71 19.17 -2.38
C ASN A 154 23.75 18.24 -3.03
N ALA A 155 23.55 16.93 -2.94
CA ALA A 155 24.35 15.92 -3.63
C ALA A 155 23.89 15.66 -5.08
N GLY A 156 22.87 16.36 -5.56
CA GLY A 156 22.33 16.26 -6.93
C GLY A 156 21.34 15.13 -7.15
N LEU A 157 20.83 14.50 -6.09
CA LEU A 157 19.80 13.47 -6.21
C LEU A 157 18.41 14.10 -6.45
N LYS A 158 17.60 13.46 -7.30
CA LYS A 158 16.19 13.80 -7.45
C LYS A 158 15.42 13.22 -6.25
N VAL A 159 14.83 14.10 -5.46
CA VAL A 159 14.09 13.73 -4.23
C VAL A 159 12.64 14.13 -4.36
N VAL A 160 11.75 13.17 -4.19
CA VAL A 160 10.30 13.37 -4.17
C VAL A 160 9.79 13.13 -2.76
N ALA A 161 9.28 14.17 -2.13
CA ALA A 161 8.79 14.12 -0.76
C ALA A 161 7.32 13.73 -0.73
N LEU A 162 6.98 12.88 0.25
CA LEU A 162 5.65 12.32 0.46
C LEU A 162 5.16 12.64 1.87
N ARG A 163 3.85 12.65 2.11
CA ARG A 163 3.30 12.85 3.45
C ARG A 163 3.35 11.58 4.29
N SER A 164 3.33 11.76 5.60
CA SER A 164 3.18 10.66 6.55
C SER A 164 1.74 10.56 7.05
N ALA A 165 1.22 9.35 7.13
CA ALA A 165 0.28 8.82 8.11
C ALA A 165 -1.20 9.24 8.11
N GLU A 166 -1.74 9.96 7.14
CA GLU A 166 -3.20 10.18 7.08
C GLU A 166 -3.78 9.47 5.85
N LEU A 167 -5.06 9.05 5.92
CA LEU A 167 -5.68 8.33 4.79
C LEU A 167 -5.64 9.15 3.50
N ASP A 168 -5.94 10.45 3.58
CA ASP A 168 -5.83 11.36 2.45
C ASP A 168 -4.38 11.52 1.98
N SER A 169 -3.43 11.45 2.90
CA SER A 169 -2.00 11.43 2.59
C SER A 169 -1.57 10.18 1.81
N VAL A 170 -2.18 9.03 2.09
CA VAL A 170 -1.92 7.80 1.32
C VAL A 170 -2.39 7.97 -0.12
N LYS A 171 -3.57 8.56 -0.33
CA LYS A 171 -4.11 8.83 -1.67
C LYS A 171 -3.22 9.81 -2.45
N GLU A 172 -2.80 10.91 -1.82
CA GLU A 172 -1.86 11.87 -2.42
C GLU A 172 -0.52 11.21 -2.77
N ASN A 173 0.03 10.38 -1.87
CA ASN A 173 1.27 9.65 -2.13
C ASN A 173 1.15 8.66 -3.30
N LEU A 174 0.02 7.95 -3.41
CA LEU A 174 -0.27 7.08 -4.55
C LEU A 174 -0.26 7.86 -5.86
N GLN A 175 -0.91 9.01 -5.91
CA GLN A 175 -0.97 9.86 -7.10
C GLN A 175 0.42 10.40 -7.47
N ILE A 176 1.20 10.90 -6.50
CA ILE A 176 2.55 11.42 -6.75
C ILE A 176 3.49 10.31 -7.23
N MET A 177 3.50 9.15 -6.57
CA MET A 177 4.35 8.03 -6.99
C MET A 177 3.93 7.50 -8.36
N ALA A 178 2.62 7.43 -8.64
CA ALA A 178 2.10 7.03 -9.95
C ALA A 178 2.52 8.01 -11.06
N ALA A 179 2.51 9.31 -10.78
CA ALA A 179 2.98 10.32 -11.72
C ALA A 179 4.50 10.19 -12.00
N VAL A 180 5.31 9.87 -10.98
CA VAL A 180 6.74 9.57 -11.18
C VAL A 180 6.95 8.35 -12.08
N CYS A 181 6.09 7.35 -11.94
CA CYS A 181 6.14 6.10 -12.73
C CYS A 181 5.40 6.20 -14.08
N GLN A 182 4.80 7.34 -14.41
CA GLN A 182 3.89 7.53 -15.56
C GLN A 182 2.76 6.48 -15.60
N LYS A 183 2.17 6.21 -14.43
CA LYS A 183 1.05 5.26 -14.22
C LYS A 183 -0.12 5.92 -13.51
N GLU A 184 -0.46 7.13 -13.92
CA GLU A 184 -1.50 7.95 -13.30
C GLU A 184 -2.85 7.23 -13.25
N GLU A 185 -3.22 6.53 -14.33
CA GLU A 185 -4.46 5.74 -14.37
C GLU A 185 -4.47 4.66 -13.27
N ARG A 186 -3.32 4.03 -13.02
CA ARG A 186 -3.20 3.05 -11.93
C ARG A 186 -3.30 3.71 -10.56
N GLY A 187 -2.71 4.88 -10.40
CA GLY A 187 -2.84 5.71 -9.20
C GLY A 187 -4.30 6.05 -8.90
N GLU A 188 -5.05 6.50 -9.92
CA GLU A 188 -6.48 6.80 -9.82
C GLU A 188 -7.31 5.57 -9.44
N GLN A 189 -7.06 4.41 -10.05
CA GLN A 189 -7.75 3.16 -9.71
C GLN A 189 -7.52 2.76 -8.25
N LEU A 190 -6.30 2.94 -7.72
CA LEU A 190 -5.98 2.63 -6.33
C LEU A 190 -6.68 3.59 -5.36
N VAL A 191 -6.71 4.88 -5.70
CA VAL A 191 -7.44 5.89 -4.91
C VAL A 191 -8.95 5.59 -4.91
N GLN A 192 -9.51 5.29 -6.08
CA GLN A 192 -10.93 4.90 -6.19
C GLN A 192 -11.25 3.67 -5.35
N TYR A 193 -10.39 2.65 -5.38
CA TYR A 193 -10.56 1.45 -4.55
C TYR A 193 -10.60 1.76 -3.06
N ILE A 194 -9.75 2.70 -2.59
CA ILE A 194 -9.76 3.16 -1.20
C ILE A 194 -11.06 3.89 -0.90
N ASP A 195 -11.50 4.82 -1.77
CA ASP A 195 -12.70 5.61 -1.58
C ASP A 195 -13.96 4.75 -1.56
N GLU A 196 -14.09 3.79 -2.47
CA GLU A 196 -15.18 2.82 -2.51
C GLU A 196 -15.24 1.96 -1.24
N GLY A 197 -14.08 1.53 -0.72
CA GLY A 197 -14.01 0.79 0.54
C GLY A 197 -14.47 1.61 1.74
N ILE A 198 -14.10 2.89 1.80
CA ILE A 198 -14.55 3.81 2.85
C ILE A 198 -16.06 4.07 2.72
N GLU A 199 -16.55 4.32 1.51
CA GLU A 199 -17.96 4.55 1.25
C GLU A 199 -18.81 3.33 1.62
N GLU A 200 -18.33 2.13 1.32
CA GLU A 200 -19.01 0.90 1.72
C GLU A 200 -19.19 0.82 3.24
N VAL A 201 -18.13 1.10 4.01
CA VAL A 201 -18.18 1.07 5.47
C VAL A 201 -19.10 2.19 6.00
N THR A 202 -18.87 3.42 5.57
CA THR A 202 -19.62 4.59 6.08
C THR A 202 -21.10 4.52 5.71
N SER A 203 -21.45 4.01 4.52
CA SER A 203 -22.87 3.84 4.12
C SER A 203 -23.59 2.81 4.98
N ARG A 204 -22.91 1.73 5.39
CA ARG A 204 -23.48 0.72 6.31
C ARG A 204 -23.71 1.28 7.72
N LEU A 205 -22.98 2.32 8.08
CA LEU A 205 -23.06 2.98 9.40
C LEU A 205 -23.98 4.20 9.41
N ALA A 206 -24.53 4.60 8.28
CA ALA A 206 -25.32 5.83 8.14
C ALA A 206 -26.55 5.88 9.08
N ASP A 207 -27.15 4.72 9.39
CA ASP A 207 -28.31 4.60 10.26
C ASP A 207 -27.94 4.35 11.74
N VAL A 208 -26.65 4.24 12.07
CA VAL A 208 -26.20 4.04 13.46
C VAL A 208 -26.19 5.40 14.18
N SER A 209 -26.99 5.51 15.25
CA SER A 209 -27.04 6.73 16.05
C SER A 209 -25.73 6.97 16.79
N GLU A 210 -25.40 8.23 17.12
CA GLU A 210 -24.18 8.54 17.89
C GLU A 210 -24.17 7.85 19.26
N GLU A 211 -25.35 7.57 19.84
CA GLU A 211 -25.47 6.87 21.13
C GLU A 211 -25.08 5.39 21.00
N ASP A 212 -25.38 4.78 19.84
CA ASP A 212 -25.12 3.36 19.59
C ASP A 212 -23.69 3.07 19.11
N LYS A 213 -22.92 4.11 18.76
CA LYS A 213 -21.53 3.94 18.36
C LYS A 213 -20.66 3.55 19.56
N PRO A 214 -19.81 2.52 19.44
CA PRO A 214 -18.91 2.12 20.52
C PRO A 214 -17.85 3.20 20.80
N THR A 215 -17.51 3.33 22.07
CA THR A 215 -16.38 4.14 22.52
C THR A 215 -15.11 3.30 22.43
N VAL A 216 -14.14 3.74 21.63
CA VAL A 216 -12.90 3.01 21.38
C VAL A 216 -11.70 3.87 21.76
N VAL A 217 -10.74 3.28 22.45
CA VAL A 217 -9.45 3.91 22.74
C VAL A 217 -8.36 3.12 22.04
N GLU A 218 -7.53 3.80 21.27
CA GLU A 218 -6.29 3.24 20.75
C GLU A 218 -5.16 3.54 21.73
N LEU A 219 -4.66 2.50 22.38
CA LEU A 219 -3.65 2.57 23.43
C LEU A 219 -2.30 2.08 22.89
N TYR A 220 -1.28 2.87 23.11
CA TYR A 220 0.13 2.55 22.81
C TYR A 220 0.92 2.27 24.11
N SER A 221 2.24 2.11 23.98
CA SER A 221 3.13 2.01 25.15
C SER A 221 3.03 3.21 26.06
N ASP A 222 3.36 3.00 27.33
CA ASP A 222 3.45 4.06 28.35
C ASP A 222 2.16 4.88 28.55
N MET A 223 0.99 4.22 28.42
CA MET A 223 -0.32 4.86 28.57
C MET A 223 -0.56 6.04 27.63
N ASN A 224 0.09 6.05 26.48
CA ASN A 224 -0.21 7.00 25.42
C ASN A 224 -1.42 6.53 24.62
N VAL A 225 -2.35 7.43 24.34
CA VAL A 225 -3.54 7.19 23.54
C VAL A 225 -3.50 8.04 22.28
N SER A 226 -4.08 7.50 21.20
CA SER A 226 -4.30 8.25 19.97
C SER A 226 -5.35 9.33 20.20
N VAL A 227 -5.09 10.55 19.72
CA VAL A 227 -6.06 11.62 19.67
C VAL A 227 -6.61 11.81 18.26
N LYS A 228 -7.67 12.59 18.10
CA LYS A 228 -8.44 12.77 16.85
C LYS A 228 -7.61 12.91 15.58
N GLN A 229 -6.41 13.49 15.66
CA GLN A 229 -5.50 13.67 14.52
C GLN A 229 -4.95 12.36 13.96
N TYR A 230 -5.03 11.26 14.71
CA TYR A 230 -4.55 9.92 14.31
C TYR A 230 -5.68 8.91 14.12
N ASP A 231 -6.94 9.31 14.29
CA ASP A 231 -8.10 8.42 14.23
C ASP A 231 -8.52 8.11 12.78
N HIS A 232 -7.57 7.91 11.88
CA HIS A 232 -7.84 7.74 10.45
C HIS A 232 -8.66 6.51 10.12
N TRP A 233 -8.67 5.52 11.00
CA TRP A 233 -9.45 4.29 10.81
C TRP A 233 -10.63 4.20 11.78
N MET A 234 -10.50 4.74 12.98
CA MET A 234 -11.46 4.59 14.07
C MET A 234 -12.76 5.33 13.77
N ILE A 235 -12.69 6.61 13.42
CA ILE A 235 -13.87 7.42 13.11
C ILE A 235 -14.59 6.90 11.85
N PRO A 236 -13.91 6.63 10.72
CA PRO A 236 -14.57 6.05 9.56
C PRO A 236 -15.22 4.69 9.83
N SER A 237 -14.71 3.91 10.79
CA SER A 237 -15.32 2.63 11.20
C SER A 237 -16.52 2.78 12.15
N GLY A 238 -16.95 4.00 12.46
CA GLY A 238 -18.13 4.28 13.28
C GLY A 238 -17.88 4.26 14.78
N ALA A 239 -16.65 4.39 15.23
CA ALA A 239 -16.31 4.51 16.64
C ALA A 239 -16.33 5.97 17.14
N LYS A 240 -16.45 6.13 18.45
CA LYS A 240 -16.21 7.40 19.16
C LYS A 240 -14.87 7.32 19.87
N ASN A 241 -14.04 8.36 19.76
CA ASN A 241 -12.80 8.46 20.51
C ASN A 241 -12.99 9.37 21.72
N PRO A 242 -12.92 8.88 22.97
CA PRO A 242 -13.06 9.72 24.15
C PRO A 242 -11.86 10.65 24.37
N ALA A 243 -10.75 10.45 23.66
CA ALA A 243 -9.58 11.32 23.70
C ALA A 243 -9.65 12.48 22.71
N GLU A 244 -10.73 12.60 21.91
CA GLU A 244 -10.84 13.59 20.83
C GLU A 244 -10.66 15.05 21.24
N ASP A 245 -10.94 15.38 22.51
CA ASP A 245 -10.78 16.72 23.07
C ASP A 245 -9.35 17.00 23.58
N LEU A 246 -8.50 15.97 23.64
CA LEU A 246 -7.11 16.15 24.03
C LEU A 246 -6.31 16.81 22.90
N THR A 247 -5.17 17.41 23.27
CA THR A 247 -4.29 18.10 22.31
C THR A 247 -3.09 17.28 21.94
N GLY A 248 -2.60 17.44 20.71
CA GLY A 248 -1.41 16.74 20.21
C GLY A 248 -1.79 15.58 19.31
N LYS A 249 -0.80 14.82 18.94
CA LYS A 249 -0.94 13.60 18.12
C LYS A 249 -1.21 12.37 18.98
N MET A 250 -0.57 12.33 20.11
CA MET A 250 -0.67 11.36 21.19
C MET A 250 -0.83 12.11 22.49
N ALA A 251 -1.53 11.54 23.44
CA ALA A 251 -1.66 12.09 24.79
C ALA A 251 -1.39 10.99 25.81
N GLU A 252 -0.56 11.28 26.79
CA GLU A 252 -0.37 10.42 27.95
C GLU A 252 -1.59 10.59 28.88
N VAL A 253 -2.17 9.47 29.28
CA VAL A 253 -3.30 9.41 30.22
C VAL A 253 -2.97 8.49 31.38
N ASP A 254 -3.65 8.68 32.50
CA ASP A 254 -3.55 7.76 33.61
C ASP A 254 -4.70 6.74 33.64
N MET A 255 -4.61 5.79 34.54
CA MET A 255 -5.62 4.76 34.71
C MET A 255 -6.97 5.35 35.21
N GLU A 256 -6.96 6.48 35.94
CA GLU A 256 -8.18 7.14 36.40
C GLU A 256 -8.93 7.72 35.20
N GLN A 257 -8.22 8.36 34.27
CA GLN A 257 -8.82 8.88 33.05
C GLN A 257 -9.38 7.75 32.19
N MET A 258 -8.66 6.64 32.06
CA MET A 258 -9.13 5.46 31.32
C MET A 258 -10.41 4.89 31.94
N LEU A 259 -10.49 4.79 33.26
CA LEU A 259 -11.68 4.35 33.97
C LEU A 259 -12.86 5.33 33.86
N LEU A 260 -12.59 6.65 33.82
CA LEU A 260 -13.61 7.66 33.58
C LEU A 260 -14.21 7.57 32.18
N TRP A 261 -13.41 7.33 31.18
CA TRP A 261 -13.90 7.13 29.82
C TRP A 261 -14.69 5.84 29.67
N ASN A 262 -14.34 4.81 30.44
CA ASN A 262 -14.97 3.49 30.42
C ASN A 262 -15.23 3.01 28.99
N PRO A 263 -14.18 2.91 28.13
CA PRO A 263 -14.37 2.58 26.73
C PRO A 263 -14.94 1.17 26.55
N ASP A 264 -15.76 0.98 25.51
CA ASP A 264 -16.29 -0.33 25.13
C ASP A 264 -15.20 -1.23 24.58
N ILE A 265 -14.21 -0.64 23.91
CA ILE A 265 -13.09 -1.35 23.26
C ILE A 265 -11.78 -0.60 23.53
N ILE A 266 -10.75 -1.35 23.91
CA ILE A 266 -9.36 -0.87 23.92
C ILE A 266 -8.61 -1.61 22.82
N TYR A 267 -8.20 -0.86 21.80
CA TYR A 267 -7.33 -1.36 20.76
C TYR A 267 -5.87 -1.10 21.14
N ILE A 268 -5.04 -2.13 21.18
CA ILE A 268 -3.63 -1.99 21.54
C ILE A 268 -2.82 -1.88 20.24
N GLY A 269 -2.36 -0.66 19.95
CA GLY A 269 -1.47 -0.38 18.85
C GLY A 269 -0.05 -0.83 19.19
N ASN A 270 0.57 -1.62 18.32
CA ASN A 270 1.97 -2.00 18.45
C ASN A 270 2.80 -1.25 17.41
N HIS A 271 3.56 -0.26 17.88
CA HIS A 271 4.62 0.35 17.09
C HIS A 271 5.96 -0.20 17.59
N SER A 272 6.36 -1.33 17.03
CA SER A 272 7.71 -1.88 17.23
C SER A 272 8.70 -1.28 16.23
#